data_f4b17fe4e1316c1e5a278e38f9c53cb5
#
_entry.id   f4b17fe4e1316c1e5a278e38f9c53cb5
#
_cell.length_a   1.000
_cell.length_b   1.000
_cell.length_c   1.000
_cell.angle_alpha   90.00
_cell.angle_beta   90.00
_cell.angle_gamma   90.00
#
_symmetry.space_group_name_H-M   'P 1'
#
loop_
_entity.id
_entity.type
_entity.pdbx_description
1 polymer ?
#
loop_
_entity_poly.entity_id
_entity_poly.type
_entity_poly.pdbx_seq_one_letter_code
_entity_poly.pdbx_strand_id
1 'polypeptide(L)'
;VLIKIGLALYDYFGARERVMPRHRFLLKETATKEMPYITPAIVAGGIYHDAKVSQPERLVYELVSDGLRASPKSAAANFTTLISAENGVVGFEGPDGAKFGVRPKLVINAAGPWIDRVNAALGKPTKMIGGTKGSHILVDHPELVKSLNGRMIYFEADDGRICLVYDYHGLALVGSTDIPSDDPDNVRCDDHETDYFIDSLRSLLPKLKFDRSQIVYTYSGIRPLPASNASEPGLISRDHSAPVIEPDSERPFPIIALVGGKWTTFRGFAEEVADKVLTRFGKTRQVSTRNLAIGGGRDYPADDRARKAWVTKYATETRLPAARVETLLKRYGTTALPILREEAGASVTMLPETETISATEIAWIARNELVVHLADVVLRRTTLAIDGALTTGNLAAIASIVARELGWDDARKAREIEAVNIELEKRHNVILQAHPAKRR
;
A
#
# COMPACT_ATOMS: atom_id res chain seq x y z
N VAL A 1 -28.49 -12.08 -12.37
CA VAL A 1 -28.45 -11.61 -13.78
C VAL A 1 -27.46 -10.46 -13.94
N LEU A 2 -27.53 -9.40 -13.10
CA LEU A 2 -26.67 -8.19 -13.18
C LEU A 2 -25.16 -8.53 -13.11
N ILE A 3 -24.75 -9.41 -12.18
CA ILE A 3 -23.34 -9.82 -12.04
C ILE A 3 -22.84 -10.49 -13.33
N LYS A 4 -23.66 -11.37 -13.94
CA LYS A 4 -23.29 -12.04 -15.19
C LYS A 4 -23.10 -11.07 -16.35
N ILE A 5 -23.98 -10.06 -16.46
CA ILE A 5 -23.86 -9.00 -17.46
C ILE A 5 -22.61 -8.16 -17.20
N GLY A 6 -22.36 -7.76 -15.95
CA GLY A 6 -21.16 -7.02 -15.54
C GLY A 6 -19.86 -7.73 -15.88
N LEU A 7 -19.77 -9.05 -15.60
CA LEU A 7 -18.62 -9.87 -15.95
C LEU A 7 -18.41 -10.00 -17.46
N ALA A 8 -19.49 -10.12 -18.24
CA ALA A 8 -19.40 -10.15 -19.69
C ALA A 8 -18.89 -8.83 -20.29
N LEU A 9 -19.34 -7.69 -19.73
CA LEU A 9 -18.85 -6.37 -20.10
C LEU A 9 -17.38 -6.20 -19.70
N TYR A 10 -16.98 -6.65 -18.52
CA TYR A 10 -15.58 -6.65 -18.06
C TYR A 10 -14.67 -7.40 -19.06
N ASP A 11 -15.07 -8.59 -19.47
CA ASP A 11 -14.32 -9.36 -20.49
C ASP A 11 -14.29 -8.66 -21.86
N TYR A 12 -15.37 -7.98 -22.24
CA TYR A 12 -15.45 -7.27 -23.52
C TYR A 12 -14.47 -6.10 -23.56
N PHE A 13 -14.48 -5.26 -22.51
CA PHE A 13 -13.57 -4.12 -22.43
C PHE A 13 -12.11 -4.53 -22.18
N GLY A 14 -11.86 -5.64 -21.45
CA GLY A 14 -10.53 -6.21 -21.22
C GLY A 14 -9.98 -7.01 -22.41
N ALA A 15 -10.78 -7.19 -23.50
CA ALA A 15 -10.42 -8.09 -24.61
C ALA A 15 -9.26 -7.61 -25.48
N ARG A 16 -8.92 -6.31 -25.45
CA ARG A 16 -7.92 -5.73 -26.37
C ARG A 16 -6.48 -6.17 -26.11
N GLU A 17 -6.15 -6.53 -24.87
CA GLU A 17 -4.79 -6.94 -24.44
C GLU A 17 -4.89 -8.16 -23.52
N ARG A 18 -5.56 -9.24 -23.92
CA ARG A 18 -5.89 -10.40 -23.06
C ARG A 18 -4.66 -11.04 -22.42
N VAL A 19 -4.31 -10.53 -21.25
CA VAL A 19 -3.33 -11.15 -20.35
C VAL A 19 -4.04 -12.06 -19.34
N MET A 20 -5.32 -11.79 -19.03
CA MET A 20 -6.09 -12.48 -18.00
C MET A 20 -7.07 -13.50 -18.59
N PRO A 21 -7.34 -14.64 -17.92
CA PRO A 21 -8.39 -15.58 -18.31
C PRO A 21 -9.77 -14.92 -18.32
N ARG A 22 -10.71 -15.51 -19.08
CA ARG A 22 -12.11 -15.06 -19.10
C ARG A 22 -12.79 -15.35 -17.76
N HIS A 23 -13.86 -14.59 -17.45
CA HIS A 23 -14.71 -14.87 -16.31
C HIS A 23 -15.38 -16.24 -16.40
N ARG A 24 -15.72 -16.80 -15.25
CA ARG A 24 -16.54 -18.02 -15.11
C ARG A 24 -17.72 -17.72 -14.20
N PHE A 25 -18.89 -18.21 -14.56
CA PHE A 25 -20.06 -18.17 -13.68
C PHE A 25 -20.27 -19.56 -13.09
N LEU A 26 -20.41 -19.64 -11.77
CA LEU A 26 -20.57 -20.87 -11.02
C LEU A 26 -22.00 -20.95 -10.47
N LEU A 27 -22.70 -22.02 -10.81
CA LEU A 27 -23.94 -22.37 -10.12
C LEU A 27 -23.61 -22.83 -8.69
N LYS A 28 -24.59 -22.79 -7.79
CA LYS A 28 -24.46 -23.15 -6.38
C LYS A 28 -23.68 -24.45 -6.17
N GLU A 29 -24.09 -25.52 -6.84
CA GLU A 29 -23.48 -26.85 -6.71
C GLU A 29 -21.98 -26.84 -7.07
N THR A 30 -21.62 -26.15 -8.17
CA THR A 30 -20.23 -26.03 -8.59
C THR A 30 -19.44 -25.15 -7.61
N ALA A 31 -20.02 -24.05 -7.17
CA ALA A 31 -19.37 -23.15 -6.21
C ALA A 31 -19.10 -23.85 -4.88
N THR A 32 -20.05 -24.59 -4.33
CA THR A 32 -19.89 -25.34 -3.06
C THR A 32 -18.92 -26.51 -3.20
N LYS A 33 -18.82 -27.12 -4.39
CA LYS A 33 -17.84 -28.17 -4.67
C LYS A 33 -16.40 -27.60 -4.75
N GLU A 34 -16.23 -26.45 -5.41
CA GLU A 34 -14.92 -25.78 -5.51
C GLU A 34 -14.49 -25.13 -4.20
N MET A 35 -15.44 -24.77 -3.33
CA MET A 35 -15.24 -24.12 -2.04
C MET A 35 -16.09 -24.78 -0.95
N PRO A 36 -15.67 -25.94 -0.44
CA PRO A 36 -16.49 -26.77 0.46
C PRO A 36 -16.74 -26.15 1.85
N TYR A 37 -16.01 -25.12 2.22
CA TYR A 37 -16.19 -24.38 3.49
C TYR A 37 -17.19 -23.23 3.37
N ILE A 38 -17.56 -22.83 2.14
CA ILE A 38 -18.45 -21.67 1.95
C ILE A 38 -19.87 -21.98 2.47
N THR A 39 -20.54 -20.93 2.92
CA THR A 39 -21.92 -21.02 3.41
C THR A 39 -22.85 -21.71 2.40
N PRO A 40 -23.74 -22.60 2.85
CA PRO A 40 -24.74 -23.22 1.96
C PRO A 40 -25.82 -22.24 1.48
N ALA A 41 -25.88 -21.02 2.04
CA ALA A 41 -26.78 -19.95 1.61
C ALA A 41 -26.38 -19.32 0.28
N ILE A 42 -25.18 -19.59 -0.26
CA ILE A 42 -24.75 -19.09 -1.55
C ILE A 42 -25.73 -19.47 -2.67
N VAL A 43 -26.03 -18.51 -3.53
CA VAL A 43 -26.93 -18.71 -4.70
C VAL A 43 -26.11 -19.02 -5.96
N ALA A 44 -25.03 -18.29 -6.19
CA ALA A 44 -24.13 -18.46 -7.34
C ALA A 44 -22.80 -17.76 -7.05
N GLY A 45 -21.77 -18.07 -7.84
CA GLY A 45 -20.47 -17.40 -7.82
C GLY A 45 -20.08 -16.85 -9.19
N GLY A 46 -19.32 -15.77 -9.20
CA GLY A 46 -18.67 -15.25 -10.38
C GLY A 46 -17.15 -15.20 -10.15
N ILE A 47 -16.38 -15.78 -11.06
CA ILE A 47 -14.91 -15.70 -11.02
C ILE A 47 -14.46 -14.77 -12.13
N TYR A 48 -13.65 -13.78 -11.78
CA TYR A 48 -12.92 -12.95 -12.73
C TYR A 48 -11.47 -12.79 -12.24
N HIS A 49 -10.61 -12.27 -13.09
CA HIS A 49 -9.20 -12.17 -12.79
C HIS A 49 -8.77 -10.71 -12.80
N ASP A 50 -7.95 -10.33 -11.84
CA ASP A 50 -7.39 -8.98 -11.72
C ASP A 50 -5.97 -9.04 -11.15
N ALA A 51 -5.23 -7.94 -11.29
CA ALA A 51 -3.89 -7.83 -10.76
C ALA A 51 -3.93 -7.54 -9.25
N LYS A 52 -3.02 -8.18 -8.50
CA LYS A 52 -2.83 -7.95 -7.07
C LYS A 52 -1.58 -7.11 -6.84
N VAL A 53 -1.71 -6.05 -6.04
CA VAL A 53 -0.57 -5.31 -5.51
C VAL A 53 -0.22 -5.88 -4.14
N SER A 54 0.97 -6.49 -4.04
CA SER A 54 1.42 -7.15 -2.80
C SER A 54 2.09 -6.19 -1.82
N GLN A 55 2.71 -5.11 -2.31
CA GLN A 55 3.46 -4.13 -1.50
C GLN A 55 3.18 -2.71 -2.04
N PRO A 56 2.06 -2.09 -1.64
CA PRO A 56 1.67 -0.77 -2.13
C PRO A 56 2.67 0.33 -1.75
N GLU A 57 3.27 0.28 -0.56
CA GLU A 57 4.28 1.23 -0.10
C GLU A 57 5.55 1.16 -0.98
N ARG A 58 5.97 -0.04 -1.37
CA ARG A 58 7.08 -0.26 -2.30
C ARG A 58 6.78 0.35 -3.66
N LEU A 59 5.57 0.14 -4.18
CA LEU A 59 5.17 0.72 -5.47
C LEU A 59 5.24 2.25 -5.44
N VAL A 60 4.76 2.90 -4.37
CA VAL A 60 4.85 4.36 -4.21
C VAL A 60 6.31 4.82 -4.16
N TYR A 61 7.15 4.14 -3.37
CA TYR A 61 8.56 4.44 -3.29
C TYR A 61 9.26 4.34 -4.66
N GLU A 62 8.98 3.28 -5.42
CA GLU A 62 9.58 3.08 -6.75
C GLU A 62 9.12 4.13 -7.76
N LEU A 63 7.86 4.58 -7.71
CA LEU A 63 7.37 5.69 -8.51
C LEU A 63 8.11 7.00 -8.20
N VAL A 64 8.32 7.31 -6.92
CA VAL A 64 9.12 8.49 -6.51
C VAL A 64 10.56 8.36 -6.99
N SER A 65 11.19 7.21 -6.79
CA SER A 65 12.56 6.94 -7.23
C SER A 65 12.71 7.05 -8.75
N ASP A 66 11.74 6.55 -9.52
CA ASP A 66 11.74 6.68 -10.98
C ASP A 66 11.60 8.15 -11.42
N GLY A 67 10.74 8.92 -10.73
CA GLY A 67 10.58 10.35 -10.97
C GLY A 67 11.88 11.13 -10.71
N LEU A 68 12.58 10.83 -9.63
CA LEU A 68 13.87 11.45 -9.30
C LEU A 68 14.95 11.10 -10.34
N ARG A 69 15.00 9.84 -10.78
CA ARG A 69 15.94 9.41 -11.84
C ARG A 69 15.63 10.02 -13.21
N ALA A 70 14.35 10.25 -13.50
CA ALA A 70 13.93 10.80 -14.78
C ALA A 70 14.33 12.26 -14.99
N SER A 71 14.55 13.02 -13.89
CA SER A 71 14.97 14.42 -13.99
C SER A 71 15.88 14.83 -12.83
N PRO A 72 17.11 15.29 -13.12
CA PRO A 72 18.02 15.79 -12.09
C PRO A 72 17.53 17.09 -11.41
N LYS A 73 16.47 17.69 -11.93
CA LYS A 73 15.82 18.88 -11.34
C LYS A 73 14.68 18.53 -10.40
N SER A 74 14.32 17.24 -10.29
CA SER A 74 13.31 16.77 -9.35
C SER A 74 13.93 16.57 -7.97
N ALA A 75 13.17 16.90 -6.94
CA ALA A 75 13.52 16.61 -5.55
C ALA A 75 12.34 15.97 -4.84
N ALA A 76 12.62 15.16 -3.83
CA ALA A 76 11.63 14.59 -2.93
C ALA A 76 12.08 14.78 -1.48
N ALA A 77 11.15 15.16 -0.62
CA ALA A 77 11.37 15.29 0.81
C ALA A 77 10.19 14.64 1.54
N ASN A 78 10.47 13.62 2.34
CA ASN A 78 9.50 13.02 3.25
C ASN A 78 9.57 13.70 4.62
N PHE A 79 8.56 13.48 5.48
CA PHE A 79 8.43 14.12 6.78
C PHE A 79 8.55 15.66 6.73
N THR A 80 8.13 16.23 5.61
CA THR A 80 8.15 17.67 5.36
C THR A 80 6.72 18.17 5.32
N THR A 81 6.37 19.01 6.29
CA THR A 81 5.00 19.52 6.47
C THR A 81 4.86 20.90 5.82
N LEU A 82 3.83 21.09 5.00
CA LEU A 82 3.42 22.40 4.53
C LEU A 82 2.76 23.16 5.68
N ILE A 83 3.29 24.34 6.03
CA ILE A 83 2.88 25.10 7.20
C ILE A 83 2.21 26.43 6.87
N SER A 84 2.51 27.04 5.72
CA SER A 84 1.93 28.36 5.33
C SER A 84 2.03 28.62 3.82
N ALA A 85 1.29 29.63 3.37
CA ALA A 85 1.51 30.26 2.07
C ALA A 85 1.30 31.78 2.19
N GLU A 86 2.37 32.54 2.03
CA GLU A 86 2.36 33.99 2.19
C GLU A 86 3.20 34.65 1.08
N ASN A 87 2.71 35.73 0.50
CA ASN A 87 3.42 36.50 -0.54
C ASN A 87 3.93 35.63 -1.70
N GLY A 88 3.18 34.61 -2.10
CA GLY A 88 3.54 33.68 -3.17
C GLY A 88 4.63 32.67 -2.78
N VAL A 89 5.01 32.61 -1.49
CA VAL A 89 5.94 31.59 -0.94
C VAL A 89 5.15 30.57 -0.15
N VAL A 90 5.35 29.29 -0.46
CA VAL A 90 4.84 28.16 0.33
C VAL A 90 5.92 27.75 1.32
N GLY A 91 5.57 27.81 2.61
CA GLY A 91 6.46 27.48 3.72
C GLY A 91 6.35 26.01 4.10
N PHE A 92 7.49 25.40 4.38
CA PHE A 92 7.62 24.02 4.82
C PHE A 92 8.46 23.90 6.08
N GLU A 93 8.21 22.84 6.86
CA GLU A 93 9.01 22.44 8.00
C GLU A 93 9.46 20.98 7.82
N GLY A 94 10.75 20.75 7.87
CA GLY A 94 11.38 19.44 7.76
C GLY A 94 11.36 18.65 9.08
N PRO A 95 11.84 17.39 9.06
CA PRO A 95 11.80 16.49 10.23
C PRO A 95 12.70 16.94 11.39
N ASP A 96 13.65 17.82 11.12
CA ASP A 96 14.56 18.46 12.10
C ASP A 96 14.06 19.82 12.61
N GLY A 97 12.84 20.23 12.21
CA GLY A 97 12.26 21.53 12.51
C GLY A 97 12.80 22.67 11.64
N ALA A 98 13.70 22.40 10.70
CA ALA A 98 14.20 23.41 9.77
C ALA A 98 13.09 23.89 8.84
N LYS A 99 12.97 25.23 8.71
CA LYS A 99 11.96 25.87 7.86
C LYS A 99 12.58 26.38 6.57
N PHE A 100 11.87 26.17 5.48
CA PHE A 100 12.26 26.70 4.17
C PHE A 100 11.04 27.09 3.34
N GLY A 101 11.24 27.90 2.31
CA GLY A 101 10.18 28.37 1.45
C GLY A 101 10.42 28.04 -0.03
N VAL A 102 9.34 27.79 -0.76
CA VAL A 102 9.35 27.55 -2.20
C VAL A 102 8.40 28.53 -2.88
N ARG A 103 8.79 29.09 -4.03
CA ARG A 103 7.91 29.87 -4.91
C ARG A 103 7.42 28.98 -6.05
N PRO A 104 6.24 28.33 -5.90
CA PRO A 104 5.73 27.45 -6.95
C PRO A 104 5.12 28.27 -8.11
N LYS A 105 5.19 27.72 -9.30
CA LYS A 105 4.37 28.18 -10.43
C LYS A 105 2.97 27.55 -10.43
N LEU A 106 2.83 26.41 -9.78
CA LEU A 106 1.60 25.63 -9.62
C LEU A 106 1.81 24.64 -8.48
N VAL A 107 0.75 24.37 -7.69
CA VAL A 107 0.73 23.35 -6.66
C VAL A 107 -0.23 22.23 -7.08
N ILE A 108 0.21 20.98 -6.98
CA ILE A 108 -0.66 19.80 -7.08
C ILE A 108 -0.86 19.29 -5.65
N ASN A 109 -2.09 19.40 -5.14
CA ASN A 109 -2.45 18.89 -3.84
C ASN A 109 -2.98 17.45 -3.99
N ALA A 110 -2.14 16.48 -3.73
CA ALA A 110 -2.45 15.05 -3.74
C ALA A 110 -2.49 14.45 -2.32
N ALA A 111 -2.83 15.27 -1.30
CA ALA A 111 -2.76 14.89 0.10
C ALA A 111 -3.88 13.93 0.56
N GLY A 112 -4.67 13.37 -0.34
CA GLY A 112 -5.72 12.39 0.00
C GLY A 112 -6.70 12.93 1.04
N PRO A 113 -6.87 12.28 2.21
CA PRO A 113 -7.81 12.76 3.24
C PRO A 113 -7.45 14.13 3.83
N TRP A 114 -6.22 14.60 3.69
CA TRP A 114 -5.76 15.90 4.18
C TRP A 114 -5.87 17.03 3.16
N ILE A 115 -6.48 16.83 1.99
CA ILE A 115 -6.59 17.84 0.91
C ILE A 115 -7.11 19.18 1.43
N ASP A 116 -8.21 19.17 2.21
CA ASP A 116 -8.83 20.40 2.71
C ASP A 116 -7.93 21.14 3.72
N ARG A 117 -7.18 20.41 4.55
CA ARG A 117 -6.19 20.99 5.47
C ARG A 117 -5.02 21.64 4.71
N VAL A 118 -4.53 20.97 3.66
CA VAL A 118 -3.48 21.52 2.79
C VAL A 118 -3.99 22.75 2.03
N ASN A 119 -5.21 22.72 1.49
CA ASN A 119 -5.81 23.88 0.85
C ASN A 119 -5.97 25.05 1.84
N ALA A 120 -6.38 24.80 3.07
CA ALA A 120 -6.46 25.82 4.12
C ALA A 120 -5.10 26.44 4.42
N ALA A 121 -4.03 25.61 4.57
CA ALA A 121 -2.65 26.10 4.79
C ALA A 121 -2.10 26.86 3.56
N LEU A 122 -2.65 26.61 2.35
CA LEU A 122 -2.37 27.38 1.14
C LEU A 122 -3.23 28.67 1.01
N GLY A 123 -3.93 29.07 2.07
CA GLY A 123 -4.77 30.26 2.08
C GLY A 123 -6.13 30.09 1.41
N LYS A 124 -6.59 28.85 1.12
CA LYS A 124 -7.86 28.59 0.46
C LYS A 124 -8.63 27.44 1.12
N PRO A 125 -9.31 27.67 2.26
CA PRO A 125 -10.13 26.65 2.89
C PRO A 125 -11.18 26.07 1.93
N THR A 126 -11.29 24.75 1.90
CA THR A 126 -12.25 24.01 1.07
C THR A 126 -12.91 22.89 1.89
N LYS A 127 -13.97 22.30 1.34
CA LYS A 127 -14.60 21.08 1.83
C LYS A 127 -14.82 20.13 0.65
N MET A 128 -13.72 19.57 0.14
CA MET A 128 -13.74 18.68 -1.03
C MET A 128 -13.92 17.23 -0.64
N ILE A 129 -13.51 16.85 0.59
CA ILE A 129 -13.53 15.47 1.06
C ILE A 129 -14.63 15.28 2.10
N GLY A 130 -15.41 14.19 1.91
CA GLY A 130 -16.32 13.63 2.91
C GLY A 130 -15.81 12.22 3.24
N GLY A 131 -14.94 12.09 4.25
CA GLY A 131 -14.19 10.88 4.53
C GLY A 131 -15.04 9.75 5.08
N THR A 132 -14.69 8.51 4.72
CA THR A 132 -15.15 7.30 5.40
C THR A 132 -13.95 6.46 5.83
N LYS A 133 -14.01 6.00 7.10
CA LYS A 133 -13.02 5.08 7.67
C LYS A 133 -13.26 3.68 7.10
N GLY A 134 -12.20 3.06 6.61
CA GLY A 134 -12.18 1.65 6.25
C GLY A 134 -11.08 0.93 7.00
N SER A 135 -11.46 -0.13 7.71
CA SER A 135 -10.56 -0.96 8.48
C SER A 135 -10.36 -2.33 7.83
N HIS A 136 -9.24 -2.97 8.16
CA HIS A 136 -8.90 -4.32 7.75
C HIS A 136 -8.21 -5.05 8.91
N ILE A 137 -8.37 -6.37 8.95
CA ILE A 137 -7.64 -7.24 9.87
C ILE A 137 -6.87 -8.30 9.08
N LEU A 138 -5.74 -8.74 9.64
CA LEU A 138 -4.99 -9.89 9.15
C LEU A 138 -5.11 -11.03 10.17
N VAL A 139 -5.56 -12.18 9.70
CA VAL A 139 -5.88 -13.34 10.53
C VAL A 139 -4.91 -14.47 10.21
N ASP A 140 -4.22 -15.00 11.22
CA ASP A 140 -3.44 -16.22 11.12
C ASP A 140 -4.36 -17.44 11.19
N HIS A 141 -4.73 -17.96 10.03
CA HIS A 141 -5.62 -19.11 9.91
C HIS A 141 -5.22 -19.95 8.68
N PRO A 142 -4.27 -20.88 8.82
CA PRO A 142 -3.72 -21.66 7.70
C PRO A 142 -4.77 -22.44 6.90
N GLU A 143 -5.80 -22.98 7.56
CA GLU A 143 -6.87 -23.72 6.89
C GLU A 143 -7.72 -22.78 6.00
N LEU A 144 -7.99 -21.54 6.47
CA LEU A 144 -8.66 -20.53 5.66
C LEU A 144 -7.81 -20.16 4.45
N VAL A 145 -6.54 -19.82 4.65
CA VAL A 145 -5.60 -19.45 3.56
C VAL A 145 -5.53 -20.56 2.51
N LYS A 146 -5.42 -21.82 2.96
CA LYS A 146 -5.44 -23.00 2.07
C LYS A 146 -6.77 -23.12 1.30
N SER A 147 -7.90 -22.86 1.95
CA SER A 147 -9.23 -22.95 1.33
C SER A 147 -9.48 -21.89 0.28
N LEU A 148 -8.87 -20.71 0.44
CA LEU A 148 -8.94 -19.63 -0.56
C LEU A 148 -8.28 -20.05 -1.89
N ASN A 149 -7.27 -20.90 -1.86
CA ASN A 149 -6.56 -21.41 -3.04
C ASN A 149 -6.18 -20.30 -4.04
N GLY A 150 -5.54 -19.21 -3.53
CA GLY A 150 -5.13 -18.05 -4.28
C GLY A 150 -6.26 -17.13 -4.78
N ARG A 151 -7.49 -17.34 -4.34
CA ARG A 151 -8.64 -16.51 -4.70
C ARG A 151 -8.82 -15.38 -3.70
N MET A 152 -9.36 -14.26 -4.19
CA MET A 152 -9.98 -13.23 -3.37
C MET A 152 -11.50 -13.43 -3.45
N ILE A 153 -12.15 -13.53 -2.30
CA ILE A 153 -13.60 -13.66 -2.21
C ILE A 153 -14.18 -12.30 -1.87
N TYR A 154 -15.03 -11.78 -2.74
CA TYR A 154 -15.95 -10.69 -2.41
C TYR A 154 -17.29 -11.30 -2.01
N PHE A 155 -17.82 -10.88 -0.88
CA PHE A 155 -19.08 -11.39 -0.35
C PHE A 155 -19.89 -10.28 0.31
N GLU A 156 -21.19 -10.45 0.33
CA GLU A 156 -22.11 -9.57 1.05
C GLU A 156 -22.18 -10.05 2.51
N ALA A 157 -21.87 -9.17 3.44
CA ALA A 157 -22.04 -9.41 4.88
C ALA A 157 -23.52 -9.31 5.27
N ASP A 158 -23.88 -9.73 6.49
CA ASP A 158 -25.27 -9.79 6.95
C ASP A 158 -25.99 -8.42 6.94
N ASP A 159 -25.25 -7.33 6.96
CA ASP A 159 -25.77 -5.96 6.87
C ASP A 159 -25.78 -5.39 5.42
N GLY A 160 -25.55 -6.22 4.42
CA GLY A 160 -25.57 -5.85 3.01
C GLY A 160 -24.29 -5.16 2.49
N ARG A 161 -23.29 -4.93 3.34
CA ARG A 161 -22.00 -4.38 2.91
C ARG A 161 -21.15 -5.44 2.21
N ILE A 162 -20.38 -5.00 1.21
CA ILE A 162 -19.44 -5.88 0.51
C ILE A 162 -18.13 -5.93 1.29
N CYS A 163 -17.81 -7.12 1.74
CA CYS A 163 -16.53 -7.48 2.35
C CYS A 163 -15.68 -8.30 1.39
N LEU A 164 -14.39 -8.43 1.72
CA LEU A 164 -13.47 -9.27 0.99
C LEU A 164 -12.59 -10.08 1.96
N VAL A 165 -12.13 -11.24 1.49
CA VAL A 165 -11.09 -12.02 2.16
C VAL A 165 -10.15 -12.62 1.13
N TYR A 166 -8.84 -12.53 1.36
CA TYR A 166 -7.83 -13.12 0.48
C TYR A 166 -6.52 -13.40 1.20
N ASP A 167 -5.70 -14.26 0.58
CA ASP A 167 -4.35 -14.55 1.04
C ASP A 167 -3.43 -13.33 0.83
N TYR A 168 -2.89 -12.81 1.92
CA TYR A 168 -1.88 -11.75 1.95
C TYR A 168 -0.67 -12.25 2.75
N HIS A 169 0.38 -12.66 2.03
CA HIS A 169 1.63 -13.19 2.60
C HIS A 169 1.45 -14.39 3.55
N GLY A 170 0.45 -15.24 3.29
CA GLY A 170 0.15 -16.40 4.11
C GLY A 170 -0.77 -16.12 5.31
N LEU A 171 -1.27 -14.90 5.43
CA LEU A 171 -2.34 -14.50 6.36
C LEU A 171 -3.62 -14.23 5.58
N ALA A 172 -4.78 -14.36 6.20
CA ALA A 172 -6.04 -13.96 5.60
C ALA A 172 -6.30 -12.48 5.88
N LEU A 173 -6.22 -11.63 4.86
CA LEU A 173 -6.62 -10.23 4.95
C LEU A 173 -8.13 -10.14 4.76
N VAL A 174 -8.82 -9.51 5.72
CA VAL A 174 -10.28 -9.33 5.74
C VAL A 174 -10.61 -7.85 5.82
N GLY A 175 -11.55 -7.40 5.01
CA GLY A 175 -12.02 -6.00 4.97
C GLY A 175 -13.23 -5.84 4.05
N SER A 176 -13.82 -4.67 3.98
CA SER A 176 -13.52 -3.49 4.75
C SER A 176 -14.80 -2.91 5.36
N THR A 177 -14.66 -2.16 6.43
CA THR A 177 -15.73 -1.30 6.92
C THR A 177 -15.88 -0.04 6.10
N ASP A 178 -16.96 0.71 6.31
CA ASP A 178 -17.23 2.00 5.66
C ASP A 178 -18.01 2.88 6.65
N ILE A 179 -17.28 3.56 7.54
CA ILE A 179 -17.82 4.32 8.66
C ILE A 179 -17.51 5.80 8.43
N PRO A 180 -18.49 6.72 8.45
CA PRO A 180 -18.23 8.14 8.32
C PRO A 180 -17.19 8.62 9.33
N SER A 181 -16.15 9.30 8.87
CA SER A 181 -15.09 9.87 9.71
C SER A 181 -14.31 10.91 8.90
N ASP A 182 -13.99 12.04 9.52
CA ASP A 182 -13.28 13.17 8.94
C ASP A 182 -11.96 13.50 9.65
N ASP A 183 -11.55 12.70 10.64
CA ASP A 183 -10.23 12.83 11.27
C ASP A 183 -9.26 11.76 10.78
N PRO A 184 -8.41 12.08 9.78
CA PRO A 184 -7.47 11.11 9.21
C PRO A 184 -6.26 10.80 10.11
N ASP A 185 -6.02 11.59 11.17
CA ASP A 185 -4.85 11.39 12.03
C ASP A 185 -5.10 10.37 13.14
N ASN A 186 -6.35 10.22 13.59
CA ASN A 186 -6.73 9.40 14.74
C ASN A 186 -7.62 8.22 14.35
N VAL A 187 -7.27 7.50 13.28
CA VAL A 187 -8.01 6.31 12.84
C VAL A 187 -7.35 5.03 13.32
N ARG A 188 -8.17 4.10 13.79
CA ARG A 188 -7.79 2.73 14.13
C ARG A 188 -8.96 1.78 13.91
N CYS A 189 -8.66 0.49 13.76
CA CYS A 189 -9.65 -0.57 13.82
C CYS A 189 -10.06 -0.76 15.29
N ASP A 190 -11.31 -0.49 15.60
CA ASP A 190 -11.84 -0.65 16.95
C ASP A 190 -12.39 -2.08 17.17
N ASP A 191 -12.77 -2.35 18.43
CA ASP A 191 -13.27 -3.66 18.82
C ASP A 191 -14.55 -4.06 18.09
N HIS A 192 -15.42 -3.09 17.81
CA HIS A 192 -16.67 -3.35 17.09
C HIS A 192 -16.40 -3.78 15.65
N GLU A 193 -15.44 -3.11 14.97
CA GLU A 193 -15.04 -3.50 13.61
C GLU A 193 -14.36 -4.87 13.61
N THR A 194 -13.58 -5.17 14.63
CA THR A 194 -12.94 -6.47 14.81
C THR A 194 -13.99 -7.59 14.93
N ASP A 195 -14.99 -7.42 15.77
CA ASP A 195 -16.10 -8.38 15.92
C ASP A 195 -16.88 -8.53 14.61
N TYR A 196 -17.19 -7.43 13.96
CA TYR A 196 -17.86 -7.42 12.66
C TYR A 196 -17.13 -8.29 11.62
N PHE A 197 -15.81 -8.21 11.52
CA PHE A 197 -15.05 -9.04 10.58
C PHE A 197 -15.06 -10.52 10.98
N ILE A 198 -14.90 -10.82 12.26
CA ILE A 198 -14.94 -12.21 12.75
C ILE A 198 -16.31 -12.83 12.51
N ASP A 199 -17.40 -12.11 12.79
CA ASP A 199 -18.77 -12.60 12.57
C ASP A 199 -19.06 -12.73 11.07
N SER A 200 -18.61 -11.82 10.23
CA SER A 200 -18.71 -11.94 8.77
C SER A 200 -17.99 -13.18 8.22
N LEU A 201 -16.82 -13.52 8.78
CA LEU A 201 -16.12 -14.77 8.42
C LEU A 201 -16.88 -16.01 8.89
N ARG A 202 -17.48 -15.98 10.08
CA ARG A 202 -18.30 -17.08 10.60
C ARG A 202 -19.54 -17.33 9.73
N SER A 203 -20.20 -16.27 9.26
CA SER A 203 -21.34 -16.34 8.35
C SER A 203 -20.93 -16.87 6.96
N LEU A 204 -19.79 -16.41 6.43
CA LEU A 204 -19.31 -16.85 5.12
C LEU A 204 -18.80 -18.29 5.12
N LEU A 205 -18.07 -18.70 6.16
CA LEU A 205 -17.31 -19.95 6.24
C LEU A 205 -17.67 -20.72 7.54
N PRO A 206 -18.93 -21.18 7.70
CA PRO A 206 -19.44 -21.69 8.98
C PRO A 206 -18.79 -22.99 9.44
N LYS A 207 -17.99 -23.64 8.60
CA LYS A 207 -17.26 -24.87 8.93
C LYS A 207 -15.88 -24.59 9.54
N LEU A 208 -15.41 -23.34 9.50
CA LEU A 208 -14.16 -22.90 10.13
C LEU A 208 -14.43 -22.18 11.44
N LYS A 209 -13.46 -22.19 12.33
CA LYS A 209 -13.58 -21.54 13.66
C LYS A 209 -12.76 -20.27 13.69
N PHE A 210 -13.39 -19.17 14.01
CA PHE A 210 -12.75 -17.85 14.06
C PHE A 210 -12.87 -17.23 15.44
N ASP A 211 -11.77 -16.67 15.94
CA ASP A 211 -11.77 -15.83 17.15
C ASP A 211 -10.69 -14.73 17.05
N ARG A 212 -10.77 -13.75 17.97
CA ARG A 212 -9.90 -12.58 17.98
C ARG A 212 -8.42 -12.92 18.20
N SER A 213 -8.09 -14.05 18.86
CA SER A 213 -6.70 -14.43 19.14
C SER A 213 -5.91 -14.78 17.87
N GLN A 214 -6.60 -14.99 16.76
CA GLN A 214 -6.00 -15.25 15.46
C GLN A 214 -5.61 -13.95 14.72
N ILE A 215 -6.00 -12.77 15.22
CA ILE A 215 -5.68 -11.49 14.58
C ILE A 215 -4.25 -11.11 14.92
N VAL A 216 -3.44 -10.94 13.88
CA VAL A 216 -2.01 -10.59 13.98
C VAL A 216 -1.75 -9.12 13.76
N TYR A 217 -2.60 -8.45 12.98
CA TYR A 217 -2.42 -7.05 12.61
C TYR A 217 -3.75 -6.43 12.21
N THR A 218 -3.91 -5.16 12.52
CA THR A 218 -5.05 -4.37 12.03
C THR A 218 -4.56 -3.08 11.40
N TYR A 219 -5.30 -2.52 10.45
CA TYR A 219 -5.05 -1.18 9.95
C TYR A 219 -6.32 -0.50 9.48
N SER A 220 -6.29 0.82 9.53
CA SER A 220 -7.41 1.67 9.12
C SER A 220 -6.92 2.90 8.38
N GLY A 221 -7.77 3.45 7.53
CA GLY A 221 -7.50 4.69 6.83
C GLY A 221 -8.80 5.38 6.42
N ILE A 222 -8.69 6.69 6.17
CA ILE A 222 -9.80 7.46 5.61
C ILE A 222 -9.74 7.41 4.09
N ARG A 223 -10.84 7.00 3.45
CA ARG A 223 -10.99 7.10 2.00
C ARG A 223 -11.24 8.56 1.62
N PRO A 224 -10.45 9.14 0.71
CA PRO A 224 -10.64 10.52 0.26
C PRO A 224 -11.78 10.61 -0.76
N LEU A 225 -13.00 10.20 -0.36
CA LEU A 225 -14.15 10.29 -1.23
C LEU A 225 -14.59 11.76 -1.37
N PRO A 226 -15.17 12.15 -2.52
CA PRO A 226 -15.76 13.48 -2.68
C PRO A 226 -16.79 13.77 -1.59
N ALA A 227 -16.84 15.01 -1.10
CA ALA A 227 -17.91 15.45 -0.21
C ALA A 227 -19.26 15.22 -0.89
N SER A 228 -20.19 14.58 -0.18
CA SER A 228 -21.49 14.16 -0.71
C SER A 228 -22.56 14.26 0.37
N ASN A 229 -23.77 14.57 -0.06
CA ASN A 229 -24.99 14.51 0.78
C ASN A 229 -25.69 13.14 0.68
N ALA A 230 -25.02 12.11 0.14
CA ALA A 230 -25.59 10.77 0.05
C ALA A 230 -25.89 10.21 1.44
N SER A 231 -27.05 9.58 1.58
CA SER A 231 -27.52 8.98 2.84
C SER A 231 -26.68 7.78 3.28
N GLU A 232 -26.02 7.12 2.31
CA GLU A 232 -25.19 5.94 2.55
C GLU A 232 -23.80 6.09 1.91
N PRO A 233 -22.71 5.73 2.62
CA PRO A 233 -21.36 5.80 2.10
C PRO A 233 -21.14 5.04 0.79
N GLY A 234 -21.85 3.90 0.60
CA GLY A 234 -21.76 3.08 -0.61
C GLY A 234 -22.26 3.76 -1.88
N LEU A 235 -23.05 4.82 -1.77
CA LEU A 235 -23.59 5.61 -2.89
C LEU A 235 -22.69 6.77 -3.31
N ILE A 236 -21.64 7.08 -2.55
CA ILE A 236 -20.70 8.16 -2.89
C ILE A 236 -19.88 7.73 -4.12
N SER A 237 -19.83 8.60 -5.13
CA SER A 237 -19.02 8.36 -6.33
C SER A 237 -17.56 8.12 -5.96
N ARG A 238 -16.98 7.09 -6.58
CA ARG A 238 -15.54 6.78 -6.47
C ARG A 238 -14.77 7.25 -7.71
N ASP A 239 -15.37 8.09 -8.53
CA ASP A 239 -14.69 8.72 -9.64
C ASP A 239 -13.69 9.75 -9.12
N HIS A 240 -12.65 9.98 -9.92
CA HIS A 240 -11.65 10.97 -9.60
C HIS A 240 -11.96 12.30 -10.30
N SER A 241 -11.53 13.38 -9.67
CA SER A 241 -11.59 14.72 -10.26
C SER A 241 -10.35 15.53 -9.86
N ALA A 242 -10.00 16.50 -10.70
CA ALA A 242 -8.89 17.42 -10.46
C ALA A 242 -9.37 18.87 -10.63
N PRO A 243 -10.17 19.39 -9.67
CA PRO A 243 -10.60 20.78 -9.67
C PRO A 243 -9.39 21.72 -9.56
N VAL A 244 -9.48 22.85 -10.26
CA VAL A 244 -8.46 23.90 -10.25
C VAL A 244 -8.98 25.05 -9.41
N ILE A 245 -8.18 25.47 -8.43
CA ILE A 245 -8.38 26.71 -7.68
C ILE A 245 -7.47 27.75 -8.34
N GLU A 246 -8.07 28.73 -9.00
CA GLU A 246 -7.32 29.76 -9.73
C GLU A 246 -6.55 30.70 -8.78
N PRO A 247 -5.48 31.35 -9.26
CA PRO A 247 -4.74 32.35 -8.51
C PRO A 247 -5.62 33.50 -8.06
N ASP A 248 -5.23 34.16 -6.98
CA ASP A 248 -5.79 35.40 -6.49
C ASP A 248 -4.67 36.40 -6.08
N SER A 249 -5.05 37.55 -5.53
CA SER A 249 -4.10 38.59 -5.17
C SER A 249 -3.11 38.18 -4.06
N GLU A 250 -3.52 37.28 -3.16
CA GLU A 250 -2.71 36.81 -2.05
C GLU A 250 -1.87 35.58 -2.43
N ARG A 251 -2.38 34.78 -3.38
CA ARG A 251 -1.77 33.54 -3.81
C ARG A 251 -1.64 33.50 -5.35
N PRO A 252 -0.49 33.94 -5.91
CA PRO A 252 -0.28 34.13 -7.36
C PRO A 252 -0.04 32.83 -8.15
N PHE A 253 -0.41 31.67 -7.62
CA PHE A 253 -0.29 30.36 -8.26
C PHE A 253 -1.58 29.55 -8.14
N PRO A 254 -1.93 28.72 -9.14
CA PRO A 254 -3.08 27.83 -9.06
C PRO A 254 -2.78 26.61 -8.21
N ILE A 255 -3.84 26.01 -7.66
CA ILE A 255 -3.79 24.70 -7.00
C ILE A 255 -4.65 23.72 -7.80
N ILE A 256 -4.15 22.55 -8.12
CA ILE A 256 -4.92 21.43 -8.65
C ILE A 256 -5.07 20.42 -7.50
N ALA A 257 -6.30 20.26 -6.98
CA ALA A 257 -6.58 19.30 -5.92
C ALA A 257 -7.03 17.95 -6.52
N LEU A 258 -6.41 16.85 -6.09
CA LEU A 258 -6.71 15.51 -6.56
C LEU A 258 -7.72 14.84 -5.64
N VAL A 259 -8.98 14.81 -6.03
CA VAL A 259 -10.11 14.32 -5.22
C VAL A 259 -10.56 12.95 -5.72
N GLY A 260 -10.80 12.01 -4.81
CA GLY A 260 -11.27 10.67 -5.13
C GLY A 260 -10.21 9.79 -5.78
N GLY A 261 -10.68 8.85 -6.59
CA GLY A 261 -9.83 7.90 -7.29
C GLY A 261 -9.74 6.53 -6.61
N LYS A 262 -9.36 5.55 -7.40
CA LYS A 262 -9.10 4.20 -6.96
C LYS A 262 -7.61 3.92 -7.04
N TRP A 263 -7.10 3.08 -6.16
CA TRP A 263 -5.71 2.65 -6.23
C TRP A 263 -5.31 2.13 -7.61
N THR A 264 -6.19 1.40 -8.28
CA THR A 264 -5.93 0.81 -9.60
C THR A 264 -5.93 1.82 -10.76
N THR A 265 -6.43 3.04 -10.56
CA THR A 265 -6.51 4.09 -11.61
C THR A 265 -5.45 5.18 -11.47
N PHE A 266 -4.54 5.08 -10.50
CA PHE A 266 -3.56 6.13 -10.17
C PHE A 266 -2.76 6.63 -11.38
N ARG A 267 -2.30 5.70 -12.23
CA ARG A 267 -1.48 6.05 -13.41
C ARG A 267 -2.26 6.91 -14.41
N GLY A 268 -3.47 6.48 -14.78
CA GLY A 268 -4.32 7.22 -15.72
C GLY A 268 -4.69 8.59 -15.18
N PHE A 269 -5.07 8.67 -13.91
CA PHE A 269 -5.39 9.93 -13.26
C PHE A 269 -4.17 10.89 -13.21
N ALA A 270 -3.00 10.38 -12.86
CA ALA A 270 -1.77 11.18 -12.89
C ALA A 270 -1.44 11.69 -14.30
N GLU A 271 -1.69 10.88 -15.34
CA GLU A 271 -1.50 11.27 -16.74
C GLU A 271 -2.44 12.40 -17.16
N GLU A 272 -3.73 12.34 -16.77
CA GLU A 272 -4.70 13.41 -17.00
C GLU A 272 -4.31 14.72 -16.31
N VAL A 273 -3.83 14.64 -15.07
CA VAL A 273 -3.36 15.82 -14.32
C VAL A 273 -2.10 16.40 -14.98
N ALA A 274 -1.18 15.54 -15.42
CA ALA A 274 0.01 15.98 -16.15
C ALA A 274 -0.37 16.72 -17.45
N ASP A 275 -1.37 16.25 -18.19
CA ASP A 275 -1.86 16.94 -19.38
C ASP A 275 -2.45 18.31 -19.04
N LYS A 276 -3.24 18.44 -17.96
CA LYS A 276 -3.74 19.74 -17.48
C LYS A 276 -2.60 20.71 -17.14
N VAL A 277 -1.58 20.23 -16.44
CA VAL A 277 -0.40 21.03 -16.08
C VAL A 277 0.36 21.49 -17.33
N LEU A 278 0.63 20.57 -18.24
CA LEU A 278 1.36 20.89 -19.49
C LEU A 278 0.60 21.91 -20.34
N THR A 279 -0.71 21.72 -20.52
CA THR A 279 -1.57 22.65 -21.25
C THR A 279 -1.52 24.07 -20.65
N ARG A 280 -1.55 24.17 -19.30
CA ARG A 280 -1.46 25.46 -18.61
C ARG A 280 -0.13 26.18 -18.85
N PHE A 281 0.92 25.44 -19.13
CA PHE A 281 2.23 26.00 -19.51
C PHE A 281 2.47 26.07 -21.03
N GLY A 282 1.41 25.95 -21.85
CA GLY A 282 1.51 25.98 -23.30
C GLY A 282 2.26 24.80 -23.90
N LYS A 283 2.26 23.64 -23.20
CA LYS A 283 2.97 22.42 -23.61
C LYS A 283 2.00 21.28 -23.83
N THR A 284 2.45 20.28 -24.58
CA THR A 284 1.74 19.01 -24.79
C THR A 284 2.61 17.84 -24.33
N ARG A 285 1.98 16.77 -23.88
CA ARG A 285 2.66 15.55 -23.46
C ARG A 285 3.31 14.87 -24.68
N GLN A 286 4.59 14.51 -24.54
CA GLN A 286 5.38 13.84 -25.59
C GLN A 286 5.52 12.33 -25.34
N VAL A 287 5.34 11.88 -24.10
CA VAL A 287 5.53 10.48 -23.69
C VAL A 287 4.34 10.02 -22.85
N SER A 288 3.86 8.80 -23.10
CA SER A 288 2.85 8.16 -22.25
C SER A 288 3.51 7.26 -21.22
N THR A 289 2.92 7.23 -20.03
CA THR A 289 3.33 6.30 -18.95
C THR A 289 2.63 4.93 -19.04
N ARG A 290 1.75 4.72 -20.06
CA ARG A 290 0.89 3.53 -20.14
C ARG A 290 1.67 2.21 -20.11
N ASN A 291 2.78 2.15 -20.84
CA ASN A 291 3.63 0.95 -20.96
C ASN A 291 5.00 1.15 -20.29
N LEU A 292 5.12 2.15 -19.42
CA LEU A 292 6.36 2.40 -18.71
C LEU A 292 6.43 1.45 -17.51
N ALA A 293 7.46 0.62 -17.48
CA ALA A 293 7.73 -0.25 -16.36
C ALA A 293 8.14 0.59 -15.13
N ILE A 294 7.63 0.21 -13.96
CA ILE A 294 7.89 0.89 -12.68
C ILE A 294 8.98 0.14 -11.94
N GLY A 295 10.01 0.84 -11.50
CA GLY A 295 11.06 0.33 -10.62
C GLY A 295 11.62 -1.01 -11.06
N GLY A 296 11.54 -1.98 -10.18
CA GLY A 296 11.99 -3.36 -10.39
C GLY A 296 11.22 -4.16 -11.44
N GLY A 297 10.12 -3.63 -11.98
CA GLY A 297 9.42 -4.19 -13.14
C GLY A 297 10.15 -3.98 -14.45
N ARG A 298 11.14 -3.07 -14.50
CA ARG A 298 11.95 -2.86 -15.70
C ARG A 298 12.82 -4.08 -15.97
N ASP A 299 12.75 -4.62 -17.19
CA ASP A 299 13.47 -5.83 -17.59
C ASP A 299 13.22 -7.04 -16.68
N TYR A 300 12.04 -7.07 -16.02
CA TYR A 300 11.63 -8.22 -15.21
C TYR A 300 11.43 -9.44 -16.11
N PRO A 301 11.89 -10.63 -15.69
CA PRO A 301 11.75 -11.85 -16.49
C PRO A 301 10.30 -12.15 -16.87
N ALA A 302 10.03 -12.28 -18.18
CA ALA A 302 8.67 -12.33 -18.72
C ALA A 302 7.90 -13.63 -18.38
N ASP A 303 8.61 -14.73 -18.11
CA ASP A 303 8.03 -16.03 -17.79
C ASP A 303 8.87 -16.81 -16.78
N ASP A 304 8.38 -17.98 -16.39
CA ASP A 304 9.05 -18.86 -15.42
C ASP A 304 10.43 -19.35 -15.88
N ARG A 305 10.60 -19.56 -17.20
CA ARG A 305 11.90 -19.97 -17.77
C ARG A 305 12.91 -18.85 -17.68
N ALA A 306 12.51 -17.65 -18.08
CA ALA A 306 13.34 -16.45 -17.97
C ALA A 306 13.68 -16.14 -16.52
N ARG A 307 12.70 -16.30 -15.59
CA ARG A 307 12.92 -16.12 -14.14
C ARG A 307 13.95 -17.10 -13.58
N LYS A 308 13.83 -18.37 -13.91
CA LYS A 308 14.81 -19.39 -13.51
C LYS A 308 16.20 -19.09 -14.08
N ALA A 309 16.28 -18.66 -15.34
CA ALA A 309 17.54 -18.28 -15.97
C ALA A 309 18.18 -17.06 -15.28
N TRP A 310 17.38 -16.04 -14.94
CA TRP A 310 17.82 -14.87 -14.19
C TRP A 310 18.36 -15.25 -12.80
N VAL A 311 17.61 -16.06 -12.06
CA VAL A 311 18.03 -16.55 -10.73
C VAL A 311 19.33 -17.34 -10.84
N THR A 312 19.45 -18.27 -11.78
CA THR A 312 20.68 -19.09 -11.98
C THR A 312 21.87 -18.20 -12.33
N LYS A 313 21.70 -17.24 -13.23
CA LYS A 313 22.74 -16.30 -13.63
C LYS A 313 23.31 -15.57 -12.40
N TYR A 314 22.44 -14.93 -11.63
CA TYR A 314 22.88 -14.10 -10.50
C TYR A 314 23.30 -14.92 -9.27
N ALA A 315 22.76 -16.12 -9.07
CA ALA A 315 23.27 -17.04 -8.06
C ALA A 315 24.72 -17.46 -8.37
N THR A 316 25.04 -17.71 -9.64
CA THR A 316 26.41 -18.01 -10.08
C THR A 316 27.34 -16.79 -9.97
N GLU A 317 26.89 -15.63 -10.44
CA GLU A 317 27.66 -14.37 -10.40
C GLU A 317 28.00 -13.94 -8.97
N THR A 318 27.02 -14.02 -8.07
CA THR A 318 27.16 -13.55 -6.68
C THR A 318 27.60 -14.63 -5.71
N ARG A 319 27.56 -15.91 -6.09
CA ARG A 319 27.79 -17.08 -5.24
C ARG A 319 26.77 -17.19 -4.07
N LEU A 320 25.62 -16.52 -4.19
CA LEU A 320 24.54 -16.62 -3.23
C LEU A 320 23.65 -17.83 -3.52
N PRO A 321 22.98 -18.40 -2.51
CA PRO A 321 21.98 -19.44 -2.73
C PRO A 321 20.87 -18.97 -3.68
N ALA A 322 20.46 -19.81 -4.64
CA ALA A 322 19.41 -19.49 -5.59
C ALA A 322 18.09 -19.04 -4.90
N ALA A 323 17.76 -19.66 -3.77
CA ALA A 323 16.60 -19.27 -2.96
C ALA A 323 16.69 -17.81 -2.45
N ARG A 324 17.89 -17.33 -2.07
CA ARG A 324 18.11 -15.95 -1.67
C ARG A 324 17.92 -14.99 -2.84
N VAL A 325 18.50 -15.32 -3.99
CA VAL A 325 18.36 -14.52 -5.22
C VAL A 325 16.89 -14.44 -5.64
N GLU A 326 16.15 -15.55 -5.58
CA GLU A 326 14.71 -15.57 -5.89
C GLU A 326 13.89 -14.74 -4.90
N THR A 327 14.23 -14.79 -3.61
CA THR A 327 13.57 -13.96 -2.57
C THR A 327 13.73 -12.47 -2.86
N LEU A 328 14.96 -12.04 -3.17
CA LEU A 328 15.22 -10.63 -3.50
C LEU A 328 14.58 -10.21 -4.83
N LEU A 329 14.60 -11.08 -5.85
CA LEU A 329 13.89 -10.82 -7.11
C LEU A 329 12.38 -10.64 -6.90
N LYS A 330 11.75 -11.47 -6.07
CA LYS A 330 10.31 -11.32 -5.74
C LYS A 330 10.00 -10.03 -4.99
N ARG A 331 10.92 -9.56 -4.13
CA ARG A 331 10.73 -8.39 -3.28
C ARG A 331 10.99 -7.07 -4.01
N TYR A 332 12.05 -7.03 -4.81
CA TYR A 332 12.57 -5.80 -5.44
C TYR A 332 12.55 -5.83 -6.97
N GLY A 333 12.16 -6.94 -7.59
CA GLY A 333 12.33 -7.10 -9.02
C GLY A 333 13.80 -6.97 -9.44
N THR A 334 14.06 -6.35 -10.58
CA THR A 334 15.43 -6.17 -11.08
C THR A 334 16.25 -5.15 -10.28
N THR A 335 15.61 -4.31 -9.45
CA THR A 335 16.31 -3.40 -8.52
C THR A 335 16.94 -4.15 -7.34
N ALA A 336 16.80 -5.47 -7.24
CA ALA A 336 17.52 -6.33 -6.31
C ALA A 336 19.05 -6.38 -6.55
N LEU A 337 19.52 -6.07 -7.77
CA LEU A 337 20.92 -6.27 -8.15
C LEU A 337 21.95 -5.57 -7.25
N PRO A 338 21.78 -4.31 -6.81
CA PRO A 338 22.67 -3.68 -5.86
C PRO A 338 22.80 -4.45 -4.54
N ILE A 339 21.67 -4.92 -3.99
CA ILE A 339 21.62 -5.68 -2.75
C ILE A 339 22.36 -7.01 -2.92
N LEU A 340 22.09 -7.74 -4.02
CA LEU A 340 22.74 -9.00 -4.33
C LEU A 340 24.28 -8.85 -4.42
N ARG A 341 24.75 -7.77 -5.04
CA ARG A 341 26.19 -7.48 -5.17
C ARG A 341 26.83 -7.13 -3.84
N GLU A 342 26.13 -6.41 -2.98
CA GLU A 342 26.61 -6.09 -1.64
C GLU A 342 26.67 -7.34 -0.75
N GLU A 343 25.68 -8.23 -0.84
CA GLU A 343 25.69 -9.52 -0.15
C GLU A 343 26.78 -10.48 -0.67
N ALA A 344 27.12 -10.42 -1.95
CA ALA A 344 28.17 -11.28 -2.55
C ALA A 344 29.56 -11.02 -1.97
N GLY A 345 29.82 -9.81 -1.47
CA GLY A 345 31.10 -9.42 -0.88
C GLY A 345 31.24 -9.71 0.62
N ALA A 346 30.19 -10.26 1.26
CA ALA A 346 30.13 -10.43 2.71
C ALA A 346 29.49 -11.77 3.10
N SER A 347 29.67 -12.19 4.37
CA SER A 347 28.86 -13.26 4.94
C SER A 347 27.43 -12.76 5.14
N VAL A 348 26.45 -13.38 4.49
CA VAL A 348 25.03 -13.00 4.62
C VAL A 348 24.54 -13.39 6.02
N THR A 349 24.32 -12.38 6.86
CA THR A 349 23.77 -12.55 8.19
C THR A 349 22.29 -12.22 8.16
N MET A 350 21.44 -13.22 8.45
CA MET A 350 20.00 -13.00 8.58
C MET A 350 19.68 -12.27 9.89
N LEU A 351 18.60 -11.48 9.90
CA LEU A 351 18.09 -10.90 11.14
C LEU A 351 17.64 -12.02 12.11
N PRO A 352 17.71 -11.79 13.42
CA PRO A 352 17.13 -12.72 14.39
C PRO A 352 15.69 -13.08 14.03
N GLU A 353 15.33 -14.34 14.20
CA GLU A 353 13.96 -14.85 14.07
C GLU A 353 13.32 -14.65 12.66
N THR A 354 14.13 -14.40 11.64
CA THR A 354 13.71 -14.36 10.24
C THR A 354 14.73 -15.02 9.33
N GLU A 355 14.25 -15.78 8.36
CA GLU A 355 15.09 -16.48 7.37
C GLU A 355 15.13 -15.74 6.01
N THR A 356 14.43 -14.62 5.90
CA THR A 356 14.20 -13.98 4.60
C THR A 356 14.77 -12.58 4.45
N ILE A 357 15.16 -11.92 5.57
CA ILE A 357 15.69 -10.56 5.57
C ILE A 357 17.09 -10.57 6.19
N SER A 358 18.07 -10.04 5.47
CA SER A 358 19.45 -9.94 5.94
C SER A 358 19.76 -8.58 6.57
N ALA A 359 20.80 -8.54 7.40
CA ALA A 359 21.36 -7.31 7.93
C ALA A 359 21.85 -6.36 6.81
N THR A 360 22.44 -6.90 5.75
CA THR A 360 22.88 -6.15 4.56
C THR A 360 21.70 -5.51 3.84
N GLU A 361 20.58 -6.24 3.69
CA GLU A 361 19.35 -5.71 3.09
C GLU A 361 18.81 -4.51 3.88
N ILE A 362 18.77 -4.59 5.21
CA ILE A 362 18.33 -3.47 6.07
C ILE A 362 19.30 -2.28 5.96
N ALA A 363 20.60 -2.53 5.96
CA ALA A 363 21.60 -1.48 5.81
C ALA A 363 21.47 -0.77 4.45
N TRP A 364 21.24 -1.54 3.38
CA TRP A 364 20.99 -0.99 2.04
C TRP A 364 19.73 -0.12 2.00
N ILE A 365 18.62 -0.59 2.58
CA ILE A 365 17.36 0.17 2.70
C ILE A 365 17.62 1.49 3.44
N ALA A 366 18.29 1.44 4.60
CA ALA A 366 18.57 2.62 5.40
C ALA A 366 19.32 3.72 4.62
N ARG A 367 20.31 3.33 3.81
CA ARG A 367 21.12 4.26 3.02
C ARG A 367 20.44 4.78 1.76
N ASN A 368 19.56 3.98 1.13
CA ASN A 368 19.14 4.24 -0.25
C ASN A 368 17.65 4.51 -0.41
N GLU A 369 16.80 4.27 0.61
CA GLU A 369 15.35 4.31 0.44
C GLU A 369 14.65 5.41 1.25
N LEU A 370 15.27 6.59 1.37
CA LEU A 370 14.69 7.77 2.03
C LEU A 370 14.19 7.44 3.46
N VAL A 371 14.96 6.68 4.22
CA VAL A 371 14.66 6.35 5.61
C VAL A 371 15.02 7.52 6.51
N VAL A 372 14.06 7.96 7.32
CA VAL A 372 14.23 9.00 8.35
C VAL A 372 13.98 8.43 9.74
N HIS A 373 13.00 7.54 9.87
CA HIS A 373 12.57 6.90 11.11
C HIS A 373 12.66 5.38 11.01
N LEU A 374 12.78 4.71 12.15
CA LEU A 374 12.78 3.25 12.22
C LEU A 374 11.48 2.63 11.68
N ALA A 375 10.35 3.31 11.90
CA ALA A 375 9.05 2.96 11.36
C ALA A 375 9.03 2.86 9.81
N ASP A 376 9.85 3.64 9.10
CA ASP A 376 9.95 3.53 7.65
C ASP A 376 10.40 2.14 7.22
N VAL A 377 11.37 1.56 7.94
CA VAL A 377 11.90 0.23 7.62
C VAL A 377 10.87 -0.84 7.92
N VAL A 378 10.32 -0.86 9.14
CA VAL A 378 9.51 -1.99 9.61
C VAL A 378 8.06 -1.96 9.13
N LEU A 379 7.52 -0.78 8.80
CA LEU A 379 6.13 -0.59 8.37
C LEU A 379 6.00 -0.32 6.86
N ARG A 380 7.05 0.21 6.19
CA ARG A 380 6.92 0.76 4.83
C ARG A 380 7.90 0.19 3.81
N ARG A 381 9.12 -0.21 4.21
CA ARG A 381 10.14 -0.78 3.30
C ARG A 381 10.21 -2.29 3.39
N THR A 382 9.76 -2.87 4.50
CA THR A 382 9.60 -4.31 4.69
C THR A 382 8.14 -4.62 5.06
N THR A 383 7.79 -5.90 5.04
CA THR A 383 6.47 -6.39 5.46
C THR A 383 6.49 -6.98 6.88
N LEU A 384 7.60 -6.81 7.64
CA LEU A 384 7.79 -7.46 8.93
C LEU A 384 6.65 -7.21 9.91
N ALA A 385 6.19 -5.95 10.01
CA ALA A 385 5.12 -5.61 10.94
C ALA A 385 3.77 -6.20 10.50
N ILE A 386 3.37 -5.98 9.24
CA ILE A 386 2.07 -6.44 8.73
C ILE A 386 1.98 -7.97 8.63
N ASP A 387 3.11 -8.66 8.40
CA ASP A 387 3.17 -10.12 8.36
C ASP A 387 3.20 -10.76 9.77
N GLY A 388 3.19 -9.94 10.85
CA GLY A 388 3.32 -10.43 12.23
C GLY A 388 4.68 -11.09 12.52
N ALA A 389 5.69 -10.77 11.71
CA ALA A 389 7.06 -11.31 11.83
C ALA A 389 7.99 -10.38 12.61
N LEU A 390 7.54 -9.19 12.98
CA LEU A 390 8.31 -8.27 13.80
C LEU A 390 8.27 -8.70 15.27
N THR A 391 9.45 -8.80 15.89
CA THR A 391 9.63 -9.18 17.28
C THR A 391 10.46 -8.13 18.00
N THR A 392 10.53 -8.18 19.32
CA THR A 392 11.43 -7.28 20.08
C THR A 392 12.89 -7.50 19.70
N GLY A 393 13.28 -8.75 19.40
CA GLY A 393 14.67 -9.13 19.03
C GLY A 393 15.08 -8.56 17.68
N ASN A 394 14.28 -8.81 16.64
CA ASN A 394 14.63 -8.29 15.31
C ASN A 394 14.43 -6.78 15.20
N LEU A 395 13.48 -6.16 15.92
CA LEU A 395 13.34 -4.69 15.99
C LEU A 395 14.61 -4.05 16.57
N ALA A 396 15.17 -4.59 17.67
CA ALA A 396 16.41 -4.10 18.26
C ALA A 396 17.62 -4.25 17.30
N ALA A 397 17.69 -5.37 16.58
CA ALA A 397 18.73 -5.61 15.58
C ALA A 397 18.61 -4.61 14.40
N ILE A 398 17.40 -4.40 13.86
CA ILE A 398 17.11 -3.42 12.80
C ILE A 398 17.49 -2.01 13.27
N ALA A 399 17.06 -1.62 14.47
CA ALA A 399 17.38 -0.31 15.05
C ALA A 399 18.89 -0.08 15.15
N SER A 400 19.66 -1.10 15.53
CA SER A 400 21.11 -1.00 15.63
C SER A 400 21.78 -0.84 14.26
N ILE A 401 21.27 -1.52 13.22
CA ILE A 401 21.74 -1.38 11.84
C ILE A 401 21.41 0.03 11.32
N VAL A 402 20.16 0.47 11.46
CA VAL A 402 19.72 1.78 10.98
C VAL A 402 20.46 2.91 11.69
N ALA A 403 20.65 2.79 13.02
CA ALA A 403 21.42 3.77 13.80
C ALA A 403 22.84 3.94 13.28
N ARG A 404 23.52 2.82 12.98
CA ARG A 404 24.87 2.83 12.39
C ARG A 404 24.89 3.50 11.02
N GLU A 405 23.96 3.15 10.13
CA GLU A 405 23.92 3.66 8.76
C GLU A 405 23.54 5.15 8.69
N LEU A 406 22.69 5.63 9.62
CA LEU A 406 22.18 7.01 9.64
C LEU A 406 22.87 7.89 10.71
N GLY A 407 23.84 7.36 11.45
CA GLY A 407 24.58 8.12 12.46
C GLY A 407 23.75 8.50 13.70
N TRP A 408 22.79 7.65 14.11
CA TRP A 408 22.01 7.88 15.31
C TRP A 408 22.80 7.53 16.57
N ASP A 409 22.64 8.37 17.59
CA ASP A 409 23.10 8.05 18.94
C ASP A 409 22.16 7.05 19.65
N ASP A 410 22.60 6.53 20.79
CA ASP A 410 21.82 5.56 21.56
C ASP A 410 20.50 6.16 22.07
N ALA A 411 20.46 7.45 22.38
CA ALA A 411 19.25 8.12 22.83
C ALA A 411 18.22 8.22 21.70
N ARG A 412 18.63 8.55 20.48
CA ARG A 412 17.75 8.53 19.30
C ARG A 412 17.29 7.13 18.99
N LYS A 413 18.19 6.15 18.96
CA LYS A 413 17.84 4.73 18.71
C LYS A 413 16.76 4.25 19.70
N ALA A 414 16.90 4.55 20.99
CA ALA A 414 15.89 4.18 21.97
C ALA A 414 14.53 4.85 21.73
N ARG A 415 14.51 6.16 21.42
CA ARG A 415 13.26 6.86 21.06
C ARG A 415 12.59 6.28 19.80
N GLU A 416 13.35 5.90 18.80
CA GLU A 416 12.82 5.32 17.56
C GLU A 416 12.20 3.94 17.80
N ILE A 417 12.81 3.10 18.65
CA ILE A 417 12.22 1.82 19.08
C ILE A 417 10.89 2.05 19.81
N GLU A 418 10.88 2.99 20.76
CA GLU A 418 9.67 3.32 21.53
C GLU A 418 8.56 3.87 20.62
N ALA A 419 8.90 4.73 19.66
CA ALA A 419 7.94 5.28 18.71
C ALA A 419 7.30 4.17 17.87
N VAL A 420 8.06 3.16 17.41
CA VAL A 420 7.54 2.00 16.69
C VAL A 420 6.58 1.20 17.57
N ASN A 421 6.93 0.91 18.84
CA ASN A 421 6.07 0.18 19.76
C ASN A 421 4.73 0.91 19.97
N ILE A 422 4.79 2.23 20.20
CA ILE A 422 3.60 3.08 20.37
C ILE A 422 2.72 3.07 19.10
N GLU A 423 3.32 3.17 17.90
CA GLU A 423 2.58 3.14 16.63
C GLU A 423 1.90 1.79 16.42
N LEU A 424 2.60 0.69 16.66
CA LEU A 424 2.08 -0.66 16.55
C LEU A 424 0.91 -0.92 17.51
N GLU A 425 1.05 -0.52 18.76
CA GLU A 425 -0.01 -0.70 19.77
C GLU A 425 -1.23 0.16 19.45
N LYS A 426 -1.03 1.47 19.22
CA LYS A 426 -2.13 2.42 19.06
C LYS A 426 -2.88 2.31 17.74
N ARG A 427 -2.18 2.00 16.64
CA ARG A 427 -2.76 2.00 15.30
C ARG A 427 -3.03 0.62 14.73
N HIS A 428 -2.30 -0.38 15.19
CA HIS A 428 -2.30 -1.72 14.59
C HIS A 428 -2.71 -2.83 15.56
N ASN A 429 -3.01 -2.51 16.81
CA ASN A 429 -3.35 -3.45 17.88
C ASN A 429 -2.29 -4.56 18.06
N VAL A 430 -1.00 -4.20 17.92
CA VAL A 430 0.12 -5.12 18.02
C VAL A 430 0.98 -4.78 19.22
N ILE A 431 1.20 -5.77 20.10
CA ILE A 431 2.19 -5.73 21.18
C ILE A 431 3.28 -6.73 20.83
N LEU A 432 4.50 -6.24 20.60
CA LEU A 432 5.61 -7.10 20.19
C LEU A 432 5.97 -8.12 21.27
N GLN A 433 6.21 -9.34 20.84
CA GLN A 433 6.66 -10.46 21.65
C GLN A 433 8.14 -10.73 21.43
N ALA A 434 8.78 -11.47 22.35
CA ALA A 434 10.18 -11.90 22.21
C ALA A 434 10.35 -12.88 21.05
N HIS A 435 9.34 -13.65 20.72
CA HIS A 435 9.32 -14.57 19.58
C HIS A 435 8.12 -14.31 18.70
N PRO A 436 8.20 -14.56 17.38
CA PRO A 436 7.02 -14.43 16.51
C PRO A 436 5.91 -15.35 17.03
N ALA A 437 4.67 -14.87 16.89
CA ALA A 437 3.51 -15.70 17.18
C ALA A 437 3.66 -17.02 16.41
N LYS A 438 3.59 -18.15 17.11
CA LYS A 438 3.66 -19.46 16.43
C LYS A 438 2.53 -19.51 15.43
N ARG A 439 2.83 -19.52 14.14
CA ARG A 439 1.84 -19.83 13.10
C ARG A 439 1.33 -21.25 13.40
N ARG A 440 0.07 -21.32 13.85
CA ARG A 440 -0.60 -22.57 14.23
C ARG A 440 -1.18 -23.29 13.01
#